data_10be67acb91a3d836bab3921a0d0352b
#
_entry.id   10be67acb91a3d836bab3921a0d0352b
#
_cell.length_a   1.000
_cell.length_b   1.000
_cell.length_c   1.000
_cell.angle_alpha   90.00
_cell.angle_beta   90.00
_cell.angle_gamma   90.00
#
_symmetry.space_group_name_H-M   'P 1'
#
loop_
_entity.id
_entity.type
_entity.pdbx_description
1 polymer ?
#
loop_
_entity_poly.entity_id
_entity_poly.type
_entity_poly.pdbx_seq_one_letter_code
_entity_poly.pdbx_strand_id
1 'polypeptide(L)'
;MKRLLLLLFSCVLFLQPYCQAQPLTSEESPVTLSTATGDIKGRLLLPANATTCPVVLLIAGSGPTDMDGNNPMMKNNSLKFLAEGLAQKGIASLRFDKRGIAGSAAAGKEESKLRFEDYVNDVTGWIDFLAKDKRFTDITVAGHSEGSLIGMLACQSRPKVKSFISIAGAGSPAYEIIEKQVAAQMMP
;
A
#
# COMPACT_ATOMS: atom_id res chain seq x y z
N MET A 1 38.66 -69.28 18.27
CA MET A 1 39.20 -67.93 18.20
C MET A 1 38.32 -67.14 17.24
N LYS A 2 37.37 -66.38 17.77
CA LYS A 2 36.42 -65.54 16.97
C LYS A 2 36.98 -64.14 16.87
N ARG A 3 37.27 -63.66 15.63
CA ARG A 3 37.73 -62.32 15.39
C ARG A 3 36.47 -61.39 15.31
N LEU A 4 36.37 -60.46 16.25
CA LEU A 4 35.36 -59.43 16.33
C LEU A 4 35.78 -58.24 15.40
N LEU A 5 35.02 -58.04 14.33
CA LEU A 5 35.23 -56.92 13.38
C LEU A 5 34.41 -55.72 13.90
N LEU A 6 35.11 -54.69 14.43
CA LEU A 6 34.50 -53.40 14.80
C LEU A 6 34.35 -52.54 13.55
N LEU A 7 33.12 -52.33 13.09
CA LEU A 7 32.77 -51.34 12.08
C LEU A 7 32.59 -49.98 12.76
N LEU A 8 33.59 -49.11 12.60
CA LEU A 8 33.49 -47.69 12.94
C LEU A 8 32.62 -46.99 11.88
N PHE A 9 31.39 -46.68 12.24
CA PHE A 9 30.50 -45.87 11.44
C PHE A 9 30.87 -44.36 11.67
N SER A 10 31.67 -43.77 10.76
CA SER A 10 32.01 -42.38 10.79
C SER A 10 30.80 -41.54 10.34
N CYS A 11 30.08 -40.95 11.30
CA CYS A 11 29.02 -39.96 11.04
C CYS A 11 29.67 -38.66 10.65
N VAL A 12 29.88 -38.41 9.38
CA VAL A 12 30.25 -37.09 8.85
C VAL A 12 28.99 -36.23 8.91
N LEU A 13 28.88 -35.45 9.97
CA LEU A 13 27.90 -34.34 10.07
C LEU A 13 28.29 -33.27 9.01
N PHE A 14 27.59 -33.27 7.91
CA PHE A 14 27.60 -32.12 6.98
C PHE A 14 26.97 -30.93 7.70
N LEU A 15 27.80 -30.10 8.31
CA LEU A 15 27.44 -28.72 8.69
C LEU A 15 27.20 -27.96 7.39
N GLN A 16 25.97 -28.02 6.89
CA GLN A 16 25.55 -27.08 5.86
C GLN A 16 25.56 -25.69 6.49
N PRO A 17 26.30 -24.72 5.94
CA PRO A 17 26.16 -23.34 6.38
C PRO A 17 24.71 -22.95 6.04
N TYR A 18 23.88 -22.84 7.07
CA TYR A 18 22.61 -22.12 6.95
C TYR A 18 23.00 -20.69 6.55
N CYS A 19 22.94 -20.40 5.25
CA CYS A 19 22.97 -19.05 4.75
C CYS A 19 21.67 -18.40 5.27
N GLN A 20 21.73 -17.82 6.48
CA GLN A 20 20.71 -16.94 6.96
C GLN A 20 20.74 -15.73 6.02
N ALA A 21 19.87 -15.74 5.02
CA ALA A 21 19.59 -14.54 4.27
C ALA A 21 19.20 -13.47 5.31
N GLN A 22 20.06 -12.49 5.52
CA GLN A 22 19.72 -11.36 6.38
C GLN A 22 18.40 -10.78 5.83
N PRO A 23 17.42 -10.49 6.70
CA PRO A 23 16.20 -9.87 6.24
C PRO A 23 16.60 -8.59 5.51
N LEU A 24 16.25 -8.52 4.23
CA LEU A 24 16.44 -7.34 3.42
C LEU A 24 15.66 -6.23 4.11
N THR A 25 16.36 -5.31 4.77
CA THR A 25 15.73 -4.18 5.47
C THR A 25 15.25 -3.19 4.44
N SER A 26 13.94 -3.19 4.19
CA SER A 26 13.30 -2.14 3.41
C SER A 26 13.41 -0.80 4.13
N GLU A 27 13.58 0.29 3.38
CA GLU A 27 13.68 1.63 3.93
C GLU A 27 12.34 2.36 3.84
N GLU A 28 11.77 2.70 4.99
CA GLU A 28 10.54 3.49 5.06
C GLU A 28 10.84 4.92 5.46
N SER A 29 10.34 5.88 4.68
CA SER A 29 10.51 7.31 4.92
C SER A 29 9.19 8.07 4.87
N PRO A 30 9.00 9.10 5.74
CA PRO A 30 7.85 9.97 5.67
C PRO A 30 7.94 10.86 4.43
N VAL A 31 6.79 11.07 3.77
CA VAL A 31 6.65 11.98 2.63
C VAL A 31 5.45 12.89 2.84
N THR A 32 5.47 14.05 2.20
CA THR A 32 4.40 15.04 2.33
C THR A 32 4.04 15.59 0.96
N LEU A 33 2.75 15.59 0.65
CA LEU A 33 2.18 16.30 -0.48
C LEU A 33 1.56 17.61 0.05
N SER A 34 2.14 18.74 -0.30
CA SER A 34 1.57 20.05 0.06
C SER A 34 0.45 20.41 -0.90
N THR A 35 -0.72 20.75 -0.36
CA THR A 35 -1.89 21.19 -1.11
C THR A 35 -2.35 22.57 -0.66
N ALA A 36 -3.23 23.21 -1.41
CA ALA A 36 -3.75 24.54 -1.07
C ALA A 36 -4.49 24.59 0.29
N THR A 37 -5.03 23.46 0.75
CA THR A 37 -5.80 23.36 1.99
C THR A 37 -5.04 22.74 3.16
N GLY A 38 -3.81 22.29 2.92
CA GLY A 38 -2.94 21.67 3.94
C GLY A 38 -2.14 20.51 3.40
N ASP A 39 -1.33 19.95 4.25
CA ASP A 39 -0.42 18.85 3.92
C ASP A 39 -1.13 17.48 4.01
N ILE A 40 -0.90 16.64 3.02
CA ILE A 40 -1.27 15.23 3.02
C ILE A 40 -0.02 14.43 3.37
N LYS A 41 -0.09 13.67 4.46
CA LYS A 41 1.04 12.87 4.97
C LYS A 41 1.01 11.46 4.42
N GLY A 42 2.17 10.93 4.07
CA GLY A 42 2.33 9.59 3.54
C GLY A 42 3.63 8.94 3.98
N ARG A 43 3.79 7.68 3.57
CA ARG A 43 5.00 6.90 3.74
C ARG A 43 5.40 6.26 2.42
N LEU A 44 6.65 6.44 2.09
CA LEU A 44 7.30 5.77 0.96
C LEU A 44 8.13 4.60 1.52
N LEU A 45 7.84 3.40 1.06
CA LEU A 45 8.60 2.19 1.40
C LEU A 45 9.38 1.75 0.17
N LEU A 46 10.70 1.72 0.30
CA LEU A 46 11.60 1.26 -0.75
C LEU A 46 12.06 -0.18 -0.47
N PRO A 47 12.17 -1.02 -1.50
CA PRO A 47 12.82 -2.31 -1.34
C PRO A 47 14.31 -2.14 -1.04
N ALA A 48 14.86 -3.08 -0.27
CA ALA A 48 16.27 -3.05 0.11
C ALA A 48 17.18 -2.99 -1.13
N ASN A 49 18.19 -2.13 -1.06
CA ASN A 49 19.25 -1.98 -2.07
C ASN A 49 18.76 -1.64 -3.50
N ALA A 50 17.51 -1.24 -3.66
CA ALA A 50 16.99 -0.86 -4.99
C ALA A 50 17.47 0.54 -5.37
N THR A 51 18.23 0.64 -6.46
CA THR A 51 18.58 1.94 -7.07
C THR A 51 17.44 2.44 -7.96
N THR A 52 16.77 1.52 -8.65
CA THR A 52 15.54 1.78 -9.42
C THR A 52 14.57 0.61 -9.24
N CYS A 53 13.27 0.88 -9.19
CA CYS A 53 12.23 -0.14 -9.03
C CYS A 53 10.87 0.39 -9.52
N PRO A 54 9.89 -0.48 -9.80
CA PRO A 54 8.51 -0.07 -9.96
C PRO A 54 7.93 0.41 -8.61
N VAL A 55 6.91 1.28 -8.66
CA VAL A 55 6.22 1.78 -7.46
C VAL A 55 4.72 1.60 -7.56
N VAL A 56 4.09 1.27 -6.43
CA VAL A 56 2.63 1.19 -6.28
C VAL A 56 2.15 2.30 -5.36
N LEU A 57 1.22 3.14 -5.84
CA LEU A 57 0.46 4.07 -5.01
C LEU A 57 -0.75 3.34 -4.43
N LEU A 58 -0.81 3.18 -3.11
CA LEU A 58 -1.88 2.50 -2.39
C LEU A 58 -2.91 3.51 -1.87
N ILE A 59 -4.18 3.30 -2.21
CA ILE A 59 -5.29 4.19 -1.84
C ILE A 59 -6.26 3.44 -0.94
N ALA A 60 -6.47 3.94 0.28
CA ALA A 60 -7.41 3.38 1.24
C ALA A 60 -8.87 3.50 0.78
N GLY A 61 -9.72 2.63 1.31
CA GLY A 61 -11.18 2.67 1.12
C GLY A 61 -11.87 3.83 1.85
N SER A 62 -13.20 3.81 1.89
CA SER A 62 -14.04 4.81 2.55
C SER A 62 -13.83 4.87 4.07
N GLY A 63 -14.37 5.93 4.68
CA GLY A 63 -14.33 6.15 6.13
C GLY A 63 -12.97 6.64 6.65
N PRO A 64 -12.80 6.71 7.98
CA PRO A 64 -11.63 7.26 8.64
C PRO A 64 -10.45 6.26 8.67
N THR A 65 -10.10 5.73 7.50
CA THR A 65 -9.03 4.74 7.36
C THR A 65 -7.69 5.43 7.11
N ASP A 66 -6.71 5.16 7.97
CA ASP A 66 -5.35 5.70 7.88
C ASP A 66 -4.52 5.02 6.76
N MET A 67 -3.30 5.50 6.56
CA MET A 67 -2.38 4.98 5.53
C MET A 67 -1.98 3.52 5.74
N ASP A 68 -2.09 3.00 6.96
CA ASP A 68 -1.75 1.61 7.29
C ASP A 68 -2.95 0.65 7.12
N GLY A 69 -4.15 1.20 6.88
CA GLY A 69 -5.39 0.45 6.74
C GLY A 69 -6.19 0.33 8.03
N ASN A 70 -5.84 1.11 9.06
CA ASN A 70 -6.52 1.10 10.35
C ASN A 70 -7.60 2.17 10.43
N ASN A 71 -8.59 1.93 11.27
CA ASN A 71 -9.60 2.90 11.64
C ASN A 71 -9.89 2.82 13.15
N PRO A 72 -10.70 3.74 13.73
CA PRO A 72 -10.96 3.75 15.18
C PRO A 72 -11.53 2.45 15.74
N MET A 73 -12.19 1.63 14.93
CA MET A 73 -12.83 0.39 15.36
C MET A 73 -11.99 -0.87 15.06
N MET A 74 -10.99 -0.76 14.15
CA MET A 74 -10.23 -1.93 13.69
C MET A 74 -8.80 -1.57 13.36
N LYS A 75 -7.86 -2.32 13.95
CA LYS A 75 -6.44 -2.21 13.68
C LYS A 75 -5.93 -3.51 13.04
N ASN A 76 -5.87 -3.53 11.69
CA ASN A 76 -5.46 -4.72 10.93
C ASN A 76 -4.17 -4.52 10.11
N ASN A 77 -3.69 -3.28 9.96
CA ASN A 77 -2.49 -2.92 9.19
C ASN A 77 -2.48 -3.47 7.75
N SER A 78 -3.63 -3.64 7.13
CA SER A 78 -3.76 -4.31 5.83
C SER A 78 -2.95 -3.67 4.72
N LEU A 79 -2.97 -2.34 4.62
CA LEU A 79 -2.19 -1.61 3.61
C LEU A 79 -0.69 -1.60 3.93
N LYS A 80 -0.33 -1.57 5.22
CA LYS A 80 1.06 -1.71 5.65
C LYS A 80 1.62 -3.08 5.27
N PHE A 81 0.91 -4.17 5.59
CA PHE A 81 1.35 -5.51 5.21
C PHE A 81 1.43 -5.70 3.70
N LEU A 82 0.52 -5.09 2.93
CA LEU A 82 0.61 -5.09 1.48
C LEU A 82 1.88 -4.37 1.00
N ALA A 83 2.20 -3.21 1.56
CA ALA A 83 3.41 -2.46 1.25
C ALA A 83 4.68 -3.26 1.57
N GLU A 84 4.74 -3.90 2.74
CA GLU A 84 5.85 -4.76 3.16
C GLU A 84 6.03 -5.97 2.22
N GLY A 85 4.91 -6.61 1.82
CA GLY A 85 4.92 -7.70 0.85
C GLY A 85 5.41 -7.28 -0.53
N LEU A 86 5.05 -6.08 -0.99
CA LEU A 86 5.55 -5.49 -2.24
C LEU A 86 7.06 -5.25 -2.16
N ALA A 87 7.55 -4.68 -1.05
CA ALA A 87 8.98 -4.41 -0.86
C ALA A 87 9.81 -5.69 -0.90
N GLN A 88 9.32 -6.80 -0.33
CA GLN A 88 9.95 -8.13 -0.42
C GLN A 88 10.04 -8.66 -1.86
N LYS A 89 9.22 -8.15 -2.77
CA LYS A 89 9.22 -8.48 -4.21
C LYS A 89 9.96 -7.47 -5.07
N GLY A 90 10.70 -6.54 -4.45
CA GLY A 90 11.45 -5.51 -5.18
C GLY A 90 10.60 -4.37 -5.72
N ILE A 91 9.40 -4.16 -5.17
CA ILE A 91 8.45 -3.13 -5.60
C ILE A 91 8.31 -2.09 -4.48
N ALA A 92 8.56 -0.83 -4.78
CA ALA A 92 8.30 0.27 -3.85
C ALA A 92 6.80 0.52 -3.70
N SER A 93 6.42 1.15 -2.59
CA SER A 93 5.04 1.59 -2.40
C SER A 93 4.95 2.93 -1.70
N LEU A 94 3.94 3.72 -2.05
CA LEU A 94 3.54 4.91 -1.34
C LEU A 94 2.12 4.71 -0.82
N ARG A 95 1.91 4.92 0.48
CA ARG A 95 0.61 4.96 1.13
C ARG A 95 0.46 6.26 1.91
N PHE A 96 -0.74 6.79 2.03
CA PHE A 96 -0.98 8.09 2.60
C PHE A 96 -2.29 8.15 3.39
N ASP A 97 -2.34 9.04 4.38
CA ASP A 97 -3.57 9.38 5.08
C ASP A 97 -4.44 10.26 4.18
N LYS A 98 -5.67 9.86 3.93
CA LYS A 98 -6.61 10.73 3.19
C LYS A 98 -6.79 12.05 3.92
N ARG A 99 -7.12 13.11 3.18
CA ARG A 99 -7.38 14.42 3.76
C ARG A 99 -8.46 14.34 4.86
N GLY A 100 -8.22 15.01 5.97
CA GLY A 100 -9.09 14.93 7.15
C GLY A 100 -8.80 13.75 8.10
N ILE A 101 -7.89 12.83 7.74
CA ILE A 101 -7.60 11.61 8.49
C ILE A 101 -6.19 11.64 9.08
N ALA A 102 -6.05 11.16 10.30
CA ALA A 102 -4.77 10.93 11.01
C ALA A 102 -3.77 12.08 10.81
N GLY A 103 -2.60 11.83 10.21
CA GLY A 103 -1.57 12.84 9.96
C GLY A 103 -1.97 13.94 8.97
N SER A 104 -3.03 13.71 8.17
CA SER A 104 -3.59 14.67 7.22
C SER A 104 -4.85 15.38 7.74
N ALA A 105 -5.14 15.29 9.02
CA ALA A 105 -6.35 15.89 9.63
C ALA A 105 -6.48 17.38 9.34
N ALA A 106 -5.36 18.13 9.35
CA ALA A 106 -5.36 19.56 9.10
C ALA A 106 -5.77 19.96 7.67
N ALA A 107 -5.64 19.05 6.69
CA ALA A 107 -6.00 19.30 5.30
C ALA A 107 -7.52 19.20 5.03
N GLY A 108 -8.28 18.62 5.96
CA GLY A 108 -9.72 18.41 5.84
C GLY A 108 -10.50 18.97 7.04
N LYS A 109 -10.18 20.18 7.50
CA LYS A 109 -10.76 20.78 8.71
C LYS A 109 -12.28 20.92 8.70
N GLU A 110 -12.88 21.09 7.52
CA GLU A 110 -14.32 21.29 7.36
C GLU A 110 -14.87 20.17 6.47
N GLU A 111 -15.27 19.07 7.08
CA GLU A 111 -15.80 17.87 6.37
C GLU A 111 -16.96 18.22 5.43
N SER A 112 -17.85 19.16 5.81
CA SER A 112 -18.97 19.61 4.99
C SER A 112 -18.55 20.28 3.66
N LYS A 113 -17.31 20.73 3.56
CA LYS A 113 -16.74 21.33 2.36
C LYS A 113 -15.97 20.34 1.49
N LEU A 114 -15.67 19.15 2.01
CA LEU A 114 -14.99 18.14 1.22
C LEU A 114 -15.84 17.66 0.06
N ARG A 115 -15.21 17.50 -1.08
CA ARG A 115 -15.80 16.94 -2.29
C ARG A 115 -15.01 15.71 -2.73
N PHE A 116 -15.66 14.85 -3.45
CA PHE A 116 -15.03 13.64 -3.96
C PHE A 116 -13.82 13.95 -4.85
N GLU A 117 -13.91 15.04 -5.61
CA GLU A 117 -12.85 15.55 -6.46
C GLU A 117 -11.58 15.97 -5.68
N ASP A 118 -11.71 16.35 -4.41
CA ASP A 118 -10.55 16.67 -3.57
C ASP A 118 -9.67 15.42 -3.35
N TYR A 119 -10.28 14.27 -3.14
CA TYR A 119 -9.55 13.00 -3.02
C TYR A 119 -8.92 12.58 -4.35
N VAL A 120 -9.61 12.79 -5.48
CA VAL A 120 -9.05 12.53 -6.82
C VAL A 120 -7.85 13.43 -7.08
N ASN A 121 -7.93 14.70 -6.71
CA ASN A 121 -6.84 15.66 -6.84
C ASN A 121 -5.63 15.31 -5.97
N ASP A 122 -5.84 14.82 -4.75
CA ASP A 122 -4.75 14.35 -3.89
C ASP A 122 -4.02 13.15 -4.50
N VAL A 123 -4.77 12.16 -5.01
CA VAL A 123 -4.18 11.01 -5.70
C VAL A 123 -3.43 11.44 -6.94
N THR A 124 -3.97 12.37 -7.71
CA THR A 124 -3.31 12.98 -8.87
C THR A 124 -1.99 13.64 -8.46
N GLY A 125 -2.00 14.41 -7.36
CA GLY A 125 -0.80 15.01 -6.79
C GLY A 125 0.26 13.98 -6.40
N TRP A 126 -0.14 12.87 -5.78
CA TRP A 126 0.77 11.78 -5.45
C TRP A 126 1.33 11.07 -6.67
N ILE A 127 0.53 10.87 -7.73
CA ILE A 127 1.03 10.35 -9.01
C ILE A 127 2.10 11.29 -9.59
N ASP A 128 1.83 12.60 -9.59
CA ASP A 128 2.78 13.61 -10.07
C ASP A 128 4.04 13.70 -9.19
N PHE A 129 3.91 13.49 -7.89
CA PHE A 129 5.03 13.37 -6.95
C PHE A 129 5.94 12.18 -7.31
N LEU A 130 5.37 10.99 -7.47
CA LEU A 130 6.10 9.79 -7.86
C LEU A 130 6.73 9.90 -9.24
N ALA A 131 6.04 10.56 -10.18
CA ALA A 131 6.50 10.73 -11.55
C ALA A 131 7.75 11.62 -11.70
N LYS A 132 8.09 12.41 -10.68
CA LYS A 132 9.30 13.24 -10.62
C LYS A 132 10.50 12.50 -10.09
N ASP A 133 10.29 11.40 -9.37
CA ASP A 133 11.36 10.62 -8.77
C ASP A 133 11.94 9.62 -9.79
N LYS A 134 13.19 9.82 -10.14
CA LYS A 134 13.91 9.01 -11.15
C LYS A 134 14.18 7.58 -10.70
N ARG A 135 13.98 7.27 -9.43
CA ARG A 135 14.09 5.90 -8.90
C ARG A 135 12.97 4.99 -9.40
N PHE A 136 11.83 5.57 -9.80
CA PHE A 136 10.67 4.78 -10.21
C PHE A 136 10.61 4.58 -11.72
N THR A 137 10.65 3.30 -12.14
CA THR A 137 10.58 2.92 -13.55
C THR A 137 9.15 2.96 -14.08
N ASP A 138 8.20 2.51 -13.26
CA ASP A 138 6.79 2.37 -13.58
C ASP A 138 5.93 2.73 -12.38
N ILE A 139 4.80 3.41 -12.61
CA ILE A 139 3.83 3.73 -11.58
C ILE A 139 2.59 2.85 -11.79
N THR A 140 2.21 2.11 -10.76
CA THR A 140 0.93 1.41 -10.66
C THR A 140 0.09 2.09 -9.59
N VAL A 141 -1.19 2.29 -9.85
CA VAL A 141 -2.15 2.79 -8.85
C VAL A 141 -3.01 1.61 -8.40
N ALA A 142 -3.08 1.37 -7.09
CA ALA A 142 -3.91 0.32 -6.50
C ALA A 142 -4.86 0.92 -5.47
N GLY A 143 -6.16 0.82 -5.72
CA GLY A 143 -7.19 1.37 -4.85
C GLY A 143 -8.06 0.28 -4.25
N HIS A 144 -8.37 0.39 -2.96
CA HIS A 144 -9.28 -0.48 -2.24
C HIS A 144 -10.65 0.19 -2.09
N SER A 145 -11.73 -0.53 -2.44
CA SER A 145 -13.11 -0.07 -2.29
C SER A 145 -13.34 1.31 -2.94
N GLU A 146 -13.73 2.36 -2.20
CA GLU A 146 -13.83 3.74 -2.69
C GLU A 146 -12.52 4.24 -3.31
N GLY A 147 -11.38 3.88 -2.74
CA GLY A 147 -10.05 4.21 -3.28
C GLY A 147 -9.83 3.66 -4.70
N SER A 148 -10.56 2.62 -5.09
CA SER A 148 -10.56 2.10 -6.45
C SER A 148 -11.18 3.09 -7.43
N LEU A 149 -12.33 3.68 -7.09
CA LEU A 149 -12.98 4.69 -7.92
C LEU A 149 -12.13 5.97 -8.00
N ILE A 150 -11.59 6.43 -6.86
CA ILE A 150 -10.70 7.59 -6.80
C ILE A 150 -9.47 7.37 -7.70
N GLY A 151 -8.81 6.21 -7.56
CA GLY A 151 -7.63 5.86 -8.34
C GLY A 151 -7.90 5.75 -9.83
N MET A 152 -9.02 5.15 -10.21
CA MET A 152 -9.43 5.03 -11.61
C MET A 152 -9.60 6.41 -12.27
N LEU A 153 -10.26 7.36 -11.59
CA LEU A 153 -10.47 8.72 -12.10
C LEU A 153 -9.14 9.48 -12.16
N ALA A 154 -8.28 9.36 -11.14
CA ALA A 154 -7.00 10.01 -11.11
C ALA A 154 -6.05 9.54 -12.25
N CYS A 155 -6.18 8.30 -12.68
CA CYS A 155 -5.35 7.72 -13.75
C CYS A 155 -5.70 8.26 -15.15
N GLN A 156 -6.94 8.72 -15.40
CA GLN A 156 -7.44 9.07 -16.75
C GLN A 156 -6.56 10.07 -17.52
N SER A 157 -5.88 10.95 -16.82
CA SER A 157 -5.05 12.01 -17.43
C SER A 157 -3.57 11.87 -17.10
N ARG A 158 -3.10 10.65 -16.75
CA ARG A 158 -1.73 10.43 -16.27
C ARG A 158 -1.00 9.35 -17.07
N PRO A 159 -0.35 9.73 -18.21
CA PRO A 159 0.31 8.78 -19.11
C PRO A 159 1.48 8.02 -18.46
N LYS A 160 2.01 8.50 -17.32
CA LYS A 160 3.05 7.81 -16.54
C LYS A 160 2.52 6.67 -15.69
N VAL A 161 1.21 6.57 -15.48
CA VAL A 161 0.59 5.41 -14.83
C VAL A 161 0.50 4.29 -15.85
N LYS A 162 1.22 3.21 -15.59
CA LYS A 162 1.30 2.05 -16.47
C LYS A 162 0.18 1.04 -16.22
N SER A 163 -0.26 0.92 -14.97
CA SER A 163 -1.24 -0.07 -14.56
C SER A 163 -2.14 0.48 -13.45
N PHE A 164 -3.38 -0.02 -13.44
CA PHE A 164 -4.34 0.22 -12.38
C PHE A 164 -4.86 -1.10 -11.83
N ILE A 165 -4.92 -1.21 -10.48
CA ILE A 165 -5.41 -2.38 -9.76
C ILE A 165 -6.62 -1.96 -8.92
N SER A 166 -7.76 -2.58 -9.19
CA SER A 166 -8.98 -2.42 -8.41
C SER A 166 -9.10 -3.55 -7.39
N ILE A 167 -9.02 -3.23 -6.11
CA ILE A 167 -9.17 -4.17 -5.01
C ILE A 167 -10.55 -3.96 -4.40
N ALA A 168 -11.45 -4.94 -4.58
CA ALA A 168 -12.84 -4.84 -4.12
C ALA A 168 -13.53 -3.52 -4.50
N GLY A 169 -13.20 -2.98 -5.67
CA GLY A 169 -13.80 -1.76 -6.19
C GLY A 169 -15.23 -1.97 -6.66
N ALA A 170 -16.00 -0.90 -6.61
CA ALA A 170 -17.39 -0.89 -7.02
C ALA A 170 -17.54 -1.10 -8.54
N GLY A 171 -18.30 -2.12 -8.93
CA GLY A 171 -18.66 -2.41 -10.32
C GLY A 171 -20.06 -1.90 -10.71
N SER A 172 -20.75 -1.21 -9.80
CA SER A 172 -22.09 -0.65 -9.96
C SER A 172 -22.14 0.79 -9.45
N PRO A 173 -23.14 1.58 -9.80
CA PRO A 173 -23.35 2.91 -9.24
C PRO A 173 -23.38 2.91 -7.70
N ALA A 174 -22.85 3.95 -7.08
CA ALA A 174 -22.68 4.01 -5.61
C ALA A 174 -24.01 3.81 -4.85
N TYR A 175 -25.13 4.34 -5.36
CA TYR A 175 -26.44 4.18 -4.71
C TYR A 175 -26.88 2.71 -4.62
N GLU A 176 -26.67 1.91 -5.68
CA GLU A 176 -26.99 0.48 -5.67
C GLU A 176 -26.16 -0.31 -4.66
N ILE A 177 -24.88 0.08 -4.52
CA ILE A 177 -23.97 -0.58 -3.59
C ILE A 177 -24.37 -0.26 -2.16
N ILE A 178 -24.65 1.01 -1.86
CA ILE A 178 -25.08 1.45 -0.53
C ILE A 178 -26.39 0.76 -0.15
N GLU A 179 -27.35 0.71 -1.07
CA GLU A 179 -28.62 0.02 -0.85
C GLU A 179 -28.42 -1.46 -0.49
N LYS A 180 -27.61 -2.18 -1.27
CA LYS A 180 -27.29 -3.60 -1.00
C LYS A 180 -26.54 -3.79 0.31
N GLN A 181 -25.59 -2.90 0.65
CA GLN A 181 -24.84 -2.98 1.91
C GLN A 181 -25.76 -2.74 3.13
N VAL A 182 -26.63 -1.73 3.06
CA VAL A 182 -27.60 -1.46 4.13
C VAL A 182 -28.58 -2.62 4.27
N ALA A 183 -29.13 -3.12 3.17
CA ALA A 183 -30.04 -4.27 3.20
C ALA A 183 -29.37 -5.52 3.82
N ALA A 184 -28.11 -5.80 3.48
CA ALA A 184 -27.37 -6.94 4.05
C ALA A 184 -27.09 -6.80 5.56
N GLN A 185 -26.98 -5.57 6.07
CA GLN A 185 -26.79 -5.31 7.51
C GLN A 185 -28.09 -5.36 8.31
N MET A 186 -29.25 -5.17 7.64
CA MET A 186 -30.56 -5.18 8.28
C MET A 186 -31.21 -6.56 8.29
N MET A 187 -30.67 -7.52 7.54
CA MET A 187 -31.17 -8.92 7.58
C MET A 187 -30.47 -9.67 8.73
N PRO A 188 -31.24 -10.33 9.61
CA PRO A 188 -30.71 -11.09 10.74
C PRO A 188 -29.93 -12.35 10.32
#